data_1b6a8b942c492eb747cc0a805b5e71a0
#
_entry.id   1b6a8b942c492eb747cc0a805b5e71a0
#
_cell.length_a   1.000
_cell.length_b   1.000
_cell.length_c   1.000
_cell.angle_alpha   90.00
_cell.angle_beta   90.00
_cell.angle_gamma   90.00
#
_symmetry.space_group_name_H-M   'P 1'
#
loop_
_entity.id
_entity.type
_entity.pdbx_description
1 polymer ?
#
loop_
_entity_poly.entity_id
_entity_poly.type
_entity_poly.pdbx_seq_one_letter_code
_entity_poly.pdbx_strand_id
1 'polypeptide(L)'
;IEHYSKLFINEKSMKTMNLKFMSMAAIAAMTLCTACSEDDNTPNPEPPVADAYSSELFLTAANNNAINYNFSNTFTNKFVGTIDGGADMTKVDNFFEAAAYRGAVPANNDWTAGWIRTSGNGDETSANAVETLTGTLTTNKTLEANKVYALSGDYIVKTGATLTIQEGVKIVAKTGDESVDYILVQHGAKIEAVGTKENPIIMTSDKKESGAWGGLHICGKAHTNAEGGTGKSEIGDAAYGGSADNDNSGTLKYIRLENTGYALDSEHEANGISFYGVGNGTTVEYVQAYNGSDDGFEFFGGSVDVKHMVVTNCSDDSFDWTEGWNGRGQFLVAYQEAKETLGFDCDCLMECDNNGKNFAATPVACPTLANLTLIGNGGEKQGVRLRAGTQVKMYNALITGKGKCLTTETTETEKALVDGTSVLNYVTLATDIECNGAEE
;
A
#
# COMPACT_ATOMS: atom_id res chain seq x y z
N ILE A 1 11.44 18.74 -52.42
CA ILE A 1 12.50 19.77 -52.43
C ILE A 1 12.65 20.24 -50.99
N GLU A 2 13.54 19.57 -50.25
CA GLU A 2 14.69 20.05 -49.48
C GLU A 2 14.44 21.23 -48.53
N HIS A 3 14.65 21.11 -47.21
CA HIS A 3 15.97 21.16 -46.63
C HIS A 3 16.03 20.58 -45.19
N TYR A 4 17.03 19.76 -44.98
CA TYR A 4 17.56 19.31 -43.71
C TYR A 4 18.27 20.45 -42.98
N SER A 5 18.26 20.46 -41.67
CA SER A 5 19.44 20.80 -40.90
C SER A 5 19.44 20.11 -39.52
N LYS A 6 20.36 19.18 -39.40
CA LYS A 6 20.87 18.63 -38.14
C LYS A 6 21.59 19.74 -37.35
N LEU A 7 21.43 19.79 -36.04
CA LEU A 7 22.42 20.40 -35.20
C LEU A 7 22.92 19.37 -34.19
N PHE A 8 24.23 19.17 -34.23
CA PHE A 8 25.02 18.31 -33.41
C PHE A 8 25.17 18.88 -32.00
N ILE A 9 25.05 18.02 -31.03
CA ILE A 9 25.44 18.24 -29.64
C ILE A 9 26.96 18.15 -29.55
N ASN A 10 27.56 19.10 -28.90
CA ASN A 10 28.98 19.11 -28.61
C ASN A 10 29.19 18.88 -27.10
N GLU A 11 29.74 17.73 -26.77
CA GLU A 11 30.33 17.44 -25.47
C GLU A 11 31.55 18.33 -25.25
N LYS A 12 31.66 18.92 -24.10
CA LYS A 12 32.79 19.06 -23.20
C LYS A 12 32.71 20.33 -22.36
N SER A 13 32.58 20.21 -21.08
CA SER A 13 33.58 20.76 -20.19
C SER A 13 33.23 20.46 -18.73
N MET A 14 33.87 19.46 -18.17
CA MET A 14 34.09 19.36 -16.71
C MET A 14 34.95 20.56 -16.28
N LYS A 15 34.49 21.30 -15.31
CA LYS A 15 35.36 22.04 -14.40
C LYS A 15 34.85 21.85 -12.98
N THR A 16 35.62 21.04 -12.27
CA THR A 16 35.74 21.00 -10.83
C THR A 16 35.82 22.40 -10.22
N MET A 17 34.94 22.69 -9.28
CA MET A 17 35.17 23.75 -8.32
C MET A 17 34.94 23.19 -6.91
N ASN A 18 36.06 22.92 -6.24
CA ASN A 18 36.13 22.76 -4.80
C ASN A 18 35.72 24.08 -4.14
N LEU A 19 34.77 24.01 -3.23
CA LEU A 19 34.62 25.06 -2.23
C LEU A 19 34.54 24.41 -0.84
N LYS A 20 35.58 24.71 -0.10
CA LYS A 20 35.76 24.35 1.30
C LYS A 20 34.98 25.31 2.19
N PHE A 21 34.49 24.77 3.31
CA PHE A 21 34.27 25.39 4.61
C PHE A 21 33.25 26.52 4.77
N MET A 22 32.28 26.31 5.64
CA MET A 22 32.29 26.99 6.94
C MET A 22 31.24 26.38 7.89
N SER A 23 31.76 25.78 8.96
CA SER A 23 31.04 25.52 10.19
C SER A 23 30.63 26.83 10.85
N MET A 24 29.38 26.97 11.25
CA MET A 24 28.95 27.99 12.22
C MET A 24 28.29 27.32 13.41
N ALA A 25 29.01 27.32 14.50
CA ALA A 25 28.49 26.96 15.82
C ALA A 25 27.49 28.02 16.30
N ALA A 26 26.31 27.59 16.72
CA ALA A 26 25.38 28.43 17.43
C ALA A 26 25.74 28.44 18.92
N ILE A 27 26.09 29.61 19.42
CA ILE A 27 26.34 29.89 20.84
C ILE A 27 24.99 30.10 21.52
N ALA A 28 24.65 29.20 22.45
CA ALA A 28 23.56 29.42 23.38
C ALA A 28 24.04 30.23 24.58
N ALA A 29 23.40 31.35 24.86
CA ALA A 29 23.72 32.22 25.99
C ALA A 29 23.24 31.57 27.30
N MET A 30 24.18 31.29 28.19
CA MET A 30 23.96 30.96 29.60
C MET A 30 23.76 32.23 30.41
N THR A 31 22.63 32.31 31.11
CA THR A 31 22.44 33.24 32.21
C THR A 31 23.00 32.62 33.50
N LEU A 32 24.04 33.20 34.04
CA LEU A 32 24.59 32.82 35.33
C LEU A 32 23.71 33.36 36.46
N CYS A 33 23.30 32.46 37.35
CA CYS A 33 22.98 32.85 38.74
C CYS A 33 24.08 32.25 39.64
N THR A 34 24.82 33.13 40.29
CA THR A 34 25.83 32.82 41.31
C THR A 34 25.17 32.61 42.66
N ALA A 35 25.42 31.50 43.34
CA ALA A 35 25.46 31.41 44.77
C ALA A 35 26.31 30.22 45.24
N CYS A 36 27.41 30.57 45.86
CA CYS A 36 28.23 29.94 46.90
C CYS A 36 28.32 28.42 47.08
N SER A 37 29.56 27.95 46.86
CA SER A 37 30.44 27.10 47.68
C SER A 37 29.88 25.81 48.34
N GLU A 38 30.42 24.68 47.89
CA GLU A 38 31.25 23.78 48.70
C GLU A 38 31.84 22.70 47.76
N ASP A 39 33.13 22.40 48.02
CA ASP A 39 33.90 21.38 47.28
C ASP A 39 33.25 19.99 47.44
N ASP A 40 32.73 19.43 46.36
CA ASP A 40 32.52 18.02 46.24
C ASP A 40 33.04 17.51 44.88
N ASN A 41 34.29 17.00 44.92
CA ASN A 41 34.99 16.40 43.78
C ASN A 41 34.49 14.98 43.54
N THR A 42 33.21 14.79 43.34
CA THR A 42 32.65 13.59 42.69
C THR A 42 32.46 13.87 41.22
N PRO A 43 33.05 13.09 40.31
CA PRO A 43 32.73 13.23 38.90
C PRO A 43 31.22 13.01 38.71
N ASN A 44 30.56 14.04 38.21
CA ASN A 44 29.16 13.89 37.77
C ASN A 44 29.11 12.68 36.81
N PRO A 45 28.28 11.62 37.06
CA PRO A 45 28.21 10.54 36.13
C PRO A 45 27.82 11.11 34.77
N GLU A 46 28.65 10.85 33.76
CA GLU A 46 28.26 11.16 32.38
C GLU A 46 26.87 10.56 32.16
N PRO A 47 25.96 11.33 31.55
CA PRO A 47 24.66 10.76 31.17
C PRO A 47 24.96 9.49 30.35
N PRO A 48 24.21 8.39 30.57
CA PRO A 48 24.45 7.17 29.84
C PRO A 48 24.43 7.53 28.35
N VAL A 49 25.54 7.23 27.67
CA VAL A 49 25.63 7.34 26.22
C VAL A 49 24.50 6.46 25.70
N ALA A 50 23.49 7.06 25.10
CA ALA A 50 22.45 6.30 24.45
C ALA A 50 23.16 5.34 23.49
N ASP A 51 22.91 4.04 23.62
CA ASP A 51 23.53 3.05 22.74
C ASP A 51 23.32 3.50 21.31
N ALA A 52 24.44 3.72 20.60
CA ALA A 52 24.39 4.21 19.25
C ALA A 52 23.64 3.18 18.40
N TYR A 53 22.62 3.61 17.65
CA TYR A 53 21.92 2.75 16.71
C TYR A 53 22.93 2.12 15.74
N SER A 54 22.68 0.85 15.38
CA SER A 54 23.40 0.15 14.31
C SER A 54 22.51 -0.89 13.65
N SER A 55 22.75 -1.20 12.39
CA SER A 55 22.06 -2.29 11.69
C SER A 55 22.25 -3.65 12.37
N GLU A 56 23.34 -3.84 13.13
CA GLU A 56 23.53 -5.05 13.95
C GLU A 56 22.50 -5.15 15.08
N LEU A 57 22.16 -4.03 15.74
CA LEU A 57 21.08 -3.98 16.74
C LEU A 57 19.73 -4.30 16.10
N PHE A 58 19.46 -3.75 14.92
CA PHE A 58 18.25 -4.04 14.16
C PHE A 58 18.14 -5.54 13.86
N LEU A 59 19.18 -6.16 13.27
CA LEU A 59 19.19 -7.59 12.98
C LEU A 59 19.03 -8.45 14.22
N THR A 60 19.61 -8.05 15.35
CA THR A 60 19.43 -8.72 16.63
C THR A 60 17.97 -8.62 17.09
N ALA A 61 17.36 -7.46 17.02
CA ALA A 61 15.96 -7.26 17.37
C ALA A 61 15.04 -8.05 16.44
N ALA A 62 15.30 -8.08 15.13
CA ALA A 62 14.55 -8.86 14.15
C ALA A 62 14.62 -10.37 14.48
N ASN A 63 15.80 -10.91 14.74
CA ASN A 63 15.99 -12.32 15.09
C ASN A 63 15.28 -12.70 16.40
N ASN A 64 15.18 -11.79 17.37
CA ASN A 64 14.42 -12.00 18.60
C ASN A 64 12.90 -12.02 18.39
N ASN A 65 12.41 -11.58 17.24
CA ASN A 65 11.00 -11.53 16.87
C ASN A 65 10.49 -12.81 16.17
N ALA A 66 11.07 -13.97 16.41
CA ALA A 66 10.65 -15.25 15.84
C ALA A 66 10.63 -15.26 14.28
N ILE A 67 11.62 -14.61 13.66
CA ILE A 67 11.85 -14.71 12.22
C ILE A 67 12.39 -16.09 11.89
N ASN A 68 11.87 -16.71 10.85
CA ASN A 68 12.27 -18.02 10.38
C ASN A 68 12.66 -17.95 8.90
N TYR A 69 13.88 -18.40 8.58
CA TYR A 69 14.39 -18.44 7.21
C TYR A 69 14.22 -19.83 6.54
N ASN A 70 13.63 -20.81 7.25
CA ASN A 70 13.33 -22.14 6.70
C ASN A 70 11.99 -22.13 5.97
N PHE A 71 12.04 -21.79 4.69
CA PHE A 71 10.89 -21.86 3.82
C PHE A 71 10.80 -23.26 3.20
N SER A 72 9.92 -24.11 3.71
CA SER A 72 9.59 -25.39 3.06
C SER A 72 8.49 -25.19 2.03
N ASN A 73 8.43 -26.03 0.99
CA ASN A 73 7.37 -25.96 0.00
C ASN A 73 5.99 -26.16 0.64
N THR A 74 5.30 -25.08 0.90
CA THR A 74 4.09 -25.01 1.73
C THR A 74 2.84 -24.93 0.86
N PHE A 75 2.99 -24.41 -0.38
CA PHE A 75 1.85 -24.11 -1.23
C PHE A 75 1.42 -25.32 -2.05
N THR A 76 0.13 -25.66 -1.94
CA THR A 76 -0.50 -26.74 -2.72
C THR A 76 -0.99 -26.25 -4.07
N ASN A 77 -1.29 -24.95 -4.18
CA ASN A 77 -1.70 -24.28 -5.42
C ASN A 77 -1.38 -22.79 -5.30
N LYS A 78 -0.56 -22.25 -6.22
CA LYS A 78 -0.14 -20.84 -6.24
C LYS A 78 0.24 -20.33 -4.83
N PHE A 79 -0.71 -19.72 -4.11
CA PHE A 79 -0.53 -19.15 -2.78
C PHE A 79 -1.36 -19.85 -1.69
N VAL A 80 -2.03 -20.97 -2.00
CA VAL A 80 -2.83 -21.73 -1.03
C VAL A 80 -1.93 -22.66 -0.22
N GLY A 81 -1.79 -22.34 1.05
CA GLY A 81 -0.96 -23.07 2.01
C GLY A 81 -0.58 -22.21 3.21
N THR A 82 -0.36 -22.85 4.35
CA THR A 82 0.02 -22.21 5.61
C THR A 82 1.05 -23.03 6.35
N ILE A 83 1.78 -22.42 7.26
CA ILE A 83 2.71 -23.08 8.18
C ILE A 83 2.13 -23.00 9.59
N ASP A 84 2.04 -24.13 10.27
CA ASP A 84 1.55 -24.20 11.64
C ASP A 84 2.41 -23.38 12.61
N GLY A 85 1.77 -22.87 13.65
CA GLY A 85 2.38 -22.04 14.68
C GLY A 85 2.50 -20.58 14.23
N GLY A 86 1.80 -19.74 14.95
CA GLY A 86 1.72 -18.31 14.75
C GLY A 86 1.19 -17.61 16.00
N ALA A 87 1.17 -16.29 15.98
CA ALA A 87 0.56 -15.48 17.02
C ALA A 87 -0.96 -15.63 17.01
N ASP A 88 -1.57 -15.72 18.16
CA ASP A 88 -3.02 -15.60 18.34
C ASP A 88 -3.39 -14.12 18.36
N MET A 89 -3.77 -13.60 17.22
CA MET A 89 -4.05 -12.18 17.01
C MET A 89 -5.31 -11.70 17.72
N THR A 90 -6.21 -12.59 18.13
CA THR A 90 -7.39 -12.22 18.94
C THR A 90 -7.02 -11.68 20.32
N LYS A 91 -5.78 -11.92 20.76
CA LYS A 91 -5.22 -11.34 21.99
C LYS A 91 -4.59 -9.97 21.80
N VAL A 92 -4.36 -9.57 20.55
CA VAL A 92 -3.81 -8.25 20.20
C VAL A 92 -4.94 -7.24 20.03
N ASP A 93 -5.95 -7.60 19.24
CA ASP A 93 -7.12 -6.76 19.00
C ASP A 93 -8.31 -7.63 18.55
N ASN A 94 -9.53 -7.22 18.89
CA ASN A 94 -10.78 -7.90 18.54
C ASN A 94 -11.15 -7.80 17.04
N PHE A 95 -10.47 -7.00 16.28
CA PHE A 95 -10.58 -6.98 14.83
C PHE A 95 -10.15 -8.31 14.20
N PHE A 96 -9.10 -8.94 14.76
CA PHE A 96 -8.51 -10.14 14.18
C PHE A 96 -9.31 -11.40 14.47
N GLU A 97 -9.39 -12.25 13.48
CA GLU A 97 -9.95 -13.60 13.59
C GLU A 97 -8.90 -14.58 14.14
N ALA A 98 -9.37 -15.67 14.73
CA ALA A 98 -8.51 -16.72 15.26
C ALA A 98 -7.81 -17.48 14.10
N ALA A 99 -6.52 -17.22 13.91
CA ALA A 99 -5.69 -17.80 12.84
C ALA A 99 -4.23 -17.89 13.29
N ALA A 100 -3.95 -18.75 14.27
CA ALA A 100 -2.61 -18.93 14.85
C ALA A 100 -1.71 -19.79 13.94
N TYR A 101 -1.61 -19.43 12.66
CA TYR A 101 -0.75 -20.01 11.64
C TYR A 101 -0.16 -18.90 10.78
N ARG A 102 0.95 -19.18 10.10
CA ARG A 102 1.59 -18.24 9.16
C ARG A 102 1.04 -18.42 7.75
N GLY A 103 0.76 -17.31 7.07
CA GLY A 103 0.15 -17.27 5.75
C GLY A 103 -1.34 -16.90 5.77
N ALA A 104 -1.90 -16.58 4.61
CA ALA A 104 -3.25 -16.01 4.45
C ALA A 104 -4.32 -17.04 4.10
N VAL A 105 -3.97 -18.11 3.37
CA VAL A 105 -4.97 -19.01 2.75
C VAL A 105 -4.69 -20.45 3.15
N PRO A 106 -5.37 -20.98 4.19
CA PRO A 106 -5.18 -22.37 4.59
C PRO A 106 -5.83 -23.33 3.58
N ALA A 107 -5.15 -24.46 3.28
CA ALA A 107 -5.59 -25.42 2.28
C ALA A 107 -6.96 -26.07 2.59
N ASN A 108 -7.33 -26.14 3.87
CA ASN A 108 -8.63 -26.68 4.31
C ASN A 108 -9.77 -25.64 4.30
N ASN A 109 -9.45 -24.37 4.02
CA ASN A 109 -10.42 -23.27 3.92
C ASN A 109 -9.91 -22.22 2.93
N ASP A 110 -9.90 -22.60 1.64
CA ASP A 110 -9.56 -21.68 0.57
C ASP A 110 -10.70 -20.67 0.36
N TRP A 111 -10.59 -19.54 1.06
CA TRP A 111 -11.54 -18.45 0.97
C TRP A 111 -11.46 -17.69 -0.37
N THR A 112 -10.38 -17.87 -1.14
CA THR A 112 -10.19 -17.22 -2.44
C THR A 112 -10.93 -17.92 -3.57
N ALA A 113 -11.21 -19.21 -3.41
CA ALA A 113 -11.80 -20.03 -4.47
C ALA A 113 -13.16 -19.50 -4.94
N GLY A 114 -13.31 -19.39 -6.25
CA GLY A 114 -14.60 -19.12 -6.92
C GLY A 114 -14.90 -17.66 -7.19
N TRP A 115 -14.21 -16.68 -6.57
CA TRP A 115 -14.50 -15.28 -6.80
C TRP A 115 -13.31 -14.47 -7.36
N ILE A 116 -12.08 -14.90 -7.14
CA ILE A 116 -10.88 -14.22 -7.67
C ILE A 116 -10.56 -14.68 -9.09
N ARG A 117 -9.74 -13.87 -9.78
CA ARG A 117 -9.07 -14.21 -11.03
C ARG A 117 -7.57 -14.41 -10.78
N THR A 118 -7.00 -15.44 -11.34
CA THR A 118 -5.58 -15.74 -11.21
C THR A 118 -4.86 -15.93 -12.56
N SER A 119 -5.61 -15.87 -13.65
CA SER A 119 -5.05 -15.95 -15.01
C SER A 119 -6.10 -15.57 -16.06
N GLY A 120 -5.64 -15.16 -17.23
CA GLY A 120 -6.46 -14.82 -18.37
C GLY A 120 -7.35 -13.58 -18.15
N ASN A 121 -8.23 -13.31 -19.10
CA ASN A 121 -9.14 -12.18 -19.09
C ASN A 121 -10.60 -12.65 -19.05
N GLY A 122 -11.48 -11.77 -18.54
CA GLY A 122 -12.92 -11.98 -18.61
C GLY A 122 -13.50 -11.64 -19.99
N ASP A 123 -14.76 -11.98 -20.18
CA ASP A 123 -15.55 -11.71 -21.39
C ASP A 123 -16.51 -10.51 -21.22
N GLU A 124 -16.39 -9.78 -20.12
CA GLU A 124 -17.18 -8.59 -19.83
C GLU A 124 -16.94 -7.52 -20.89
N THR A 125 -18.01 -6.92 -21.41
CA THR A 125 -17.93 -5.85 -22.42
C THR A 125 -18.97 -4.77 -22.18
N SER A 126 -18.60 -3.51 -22.47
CA SER A 126 -19.50 -2.37 -22.41
C SER A 126 -20.60 -2.41 -23.47
N ALA A 127 -20.46 -3.23 -24.50
CA ALA A 127 -21.49 -3.39 -25.56
C ALA A 127 -22.85 -3.89 -25.03
N ASN A 128 -22.85 -4.57 -23.88
CA ASN A 128 -24.04 -5.08 -23.21
C ASN A 128 -24.57 -4.17 -22.10
N ALA A 129 -24.03 -2.96 -21.96
CA ALA A 129 -24.38 -2.06 -20.87
C ALA A 129 -25.82 -1.54 -20.99
N VAL A 130 -26.52 -1.55 -19.85
CA VAL A 130 -27.87 -0.96 -19.76
C VAL A 130 -27.83 0.54 -19.61
N GLU A 131 -26.70 1.09 -19.17
CA GLU A 131 -26.47 2.52 -18.97
C GLU A 131 -24.97 2.83 -19.04
N THR A 132 -24.61 4.05 -19.39
CA THR A 132 -23.25 4.57 -19.29
C THR A 132 -23.13 5.50 -18.08
N LEU A 133 -22.19 5.18 -17.18
CA LEU A 133 -21.80 6.02 -16.05
C LEU A 133 -20.79 7.06 -16.55
N THR A 134 -21.06 8.33 -16.32
CA THR A 134 -20.19 9.45 -16.71
C THR A 134 -20.52 10.70 -15.91
N GLY A 135 -19.55 11.58 -15.73
CA GLY A 135 -19.70 12.86 -15.06
C GLY A 135 -19.99 12.75 -13.57
N THR A 136 -20.95 13.50 -13.03
CA THR A 136 -21.14 13.64 -11.59
C THR A 136 -22.44 13.05 -11.06
N LEU A 137 -22.34 12.23 -10.02
CA LEU A 137 -23.47 11.73 -9.23
C LEU A 137 -23.69 12.65 -8.02
N THR A 138 -24.78 13.41 -8.03
CA THR A 138 -25.14 14.36 -6.96
C THR A 138 -26.24 13.87 -6.03
N THR A 139 -26.89 12.75 -6.35
CA THR A 139 -27.95 12.10 -5.57
C THR A 139 -27.68 10.60 -5.51
N ASN A 140 -28.32 9.91 -4.58
CA ASN A 140 -28.13 8.45 -4.46
C ASN A 140 -28.52 7.72 -5.75
N LYS A 141 -27.71 6.74 -6.13
CA LYS A 141 -27.94 5.86 -7.28
C LYS A 141 -27.67 4.42 -6.92
N THR A 142 -28.51 3.52 -7.42
CA THR A 142 -28.31 2.07 -7.32
C THR A 142 -28.03 1.48 -8.69
N LEU A 143 -26.94 0.73 -8.79
CA LEU A 143 -26.67 -0.18 -9.91
C LEU A 143 -27.26 -1.53 -9.57
N GLU A 144 -28.23 -1.97 -10.39
CA GLU A 144 -29.04 -3.15 -10.11
C GLU A 144 -28.29 -4.46 -10.38
N ALA A 145 -28.56 -5.45 -9.55
CA ALA A 145 -27.91 -6.77 -9.56
C ALA A 145 -27.84 -7.42 -10.95
N ASN A 146 -26.70 -8.02 -11.25
CA ASN A 146 -26.43 -8.77 -12.48
C ASN A 146 -26.55 -7.94 -13.77
N LYS A 147 -26.48 -6.62 -13.70
CA LYS A 147 -26.47 -5.74 -14.86
C LYS A 147 -25.05 -5.35 -15.24
N VAL A 148 -24.87 -4.99 -16.50
CA VAL A 148 -23.65 -4.40 -17.04
C VAL A 148 -23.85 -2.89 -17.17
N TYR A 149 -22.87 -2.12 -16.71
CA TYR A 149 -22.79 -0.67 -16.86
C TYR A 149 -21.50 -0.33 -17.58
N ALA A 150 -21.57 0.57 -18.55
CA ALA A 150 -20.38 1.13 -19.15
C ALA A 150 -19.86 2.29 -18.29
N LEU A 151 -18.55 2.47 -18.22
CA LEU A 151 -17.91 3.66 -17.66
C LEU A 151 -17.27 4.44 -18.81
N SER A 152 -17.46 5.76 -18.87
CA SER A 152 -16.87 6.62 -19.90
C SER A 152 -16.47 7.96 -19.29
N GLY A 153 -15.18 8.21 -19.24
CA GLY A 153 -14.58 9.34 -18.54
C GLY A 153 -14.68 9.20 -17.02
N ASP A 154 -14.62 10.33 -16.32
CA ASP A 154 -14.77 10.40 -14.88
C ASP A 154 -16.21 10.11 -14.42
N TYR A 155 -16.34 9.33 -13.34
CA TYR A 155 -17.61 9.16 -12.64
C TYR A 155 -17.44 9.52 -11.18
N ILE A 156 -17.83 10.74 -10.82
CA ILE A 156 -17.53 11.35 -9.54
C ILE A 156 -18.76 11.31 -8.63
N VAL A 157 -18.69 10.54 -7.55
CA VAL A 157 -19.71 10.51 -6.49
C VAL A 157 -19.48 11.71 -5.56
N LYS A 158 -20.38 12.70 -5.63
CA LYS A 158 -20.26 13.96 -4.89
C LYS A 158 -20.63 13.80 -3.43
N THR A 159 -20.02 14.66 -2.59
CA THR A 159 -20.34 14.79 -1.16
C THR A 159 -21.85 14.72 -0.91
N GLY A 160 -22.26 13.82 -0.02
CA GLY A 160 -23.67 13.60 0.36
C GLY A 160 -24.42 12.60 -0.53
N ALA A 161 -23.85 12.19 -1.67
CA ALA A 161 -24.42 11.11 -2.50
C ALA A 161 -23.86 9.75 -2.10
N THR A 162 -24.64 8.70 -2.38
CA THR A 162 -24.23 7.30 -2.23
C THR A 162 -24.40 6.57 -3.55
N LEU A 163 -23.33 5.92 -4.01
CA LEU A 163 -23.36 4.96 -5.10
C LEU A 163 -23.54 3.56 -4.50
N THR A 164 -24.68 2.92 -4.72
CA THR A 164 -24.94 1.54 -4.33
C THR A 164 -24.73 0.62 -5.52
N ILE A 165 -23.92 -0.42 -5.36
CA ILE A 165 -23.62 -1.42 -6.38
C ILE A 165 -24.01 -2.79 -5.85
N GLN A 166 -25.00 -3.40 -6.46
CA GLN A 166 -25.51 -4.70 -6.03
C GLN A 166 -24.67 -5.86 -6.60
N GLU A 167 -24.89 -7.05 -6.05
CA GLU A 167 -24.18 -8.27 -6.43
C GLU A 167 -24.20 -8.56 -7.94
N GLY A 168 -23.11 -9.09 -8.48
CA GLY A 168 -22.97 -9.49 -9.87
C GLY A 168 -22.99 -8.34 -10.87
N VAL A 169 -23.01 -7.08 -10.42
CA VAL A 169 -22.88 -5.92 -11.30
C VAL A 169 -21.50 -5.97 -11.96
N LYS A 170 -21.47 -5.63 -13.26
CA LYS A 170 -20.24 -5.45 -14.01
C LYS A 170 -20.15 -3.99 -14.47
N ILE A 171 -19.05 -3.31 -14.10
CA ILE A 171 -18.73 -1.98 -14.61
C ILE A 171 -17.56 -2.14 -15.58
N VAL A 172 -17.77 -1.72 -16.83
CA VAL A 172 -16.81 -1.90 -17.90
C VAL A 172 -16.41 -0.55 -18.48
N ALA A 173 -15.17 -0.14 -18.23
CA ALA A 173 -14.58 1.06 -18.82
C ALA A 173 -14.48 0.89 -20.33
N LYS A 174 -14.96 1.89 -21.08
CA LYS A 174 -15.08 1.82 -22.55
C LYS A 174 -13.73 1.86 -23.23
N THR A 175 -12.81 2.61 -22.68
CA THR A 175 -11.47 2.84 -23.21
C THR A 175 -11.41 3.26 -24.68
N GLY A 176 -10.43 4.04 -25.07
CA GLY A 176 -10.22 4.42 -26.46
C GLY A 176 -10.79 5.79 -26.87
N ASP A 177 -11.40 6.54 -25.95
CA ASP A 177 -11.58 7.99 -26.07
C ASP A 177 -10.38 8.73 -25.42
N GLU A 178 -10.35 10.06 -25.53
CA GLU A 178 -9.23 10.88 -25.04
C GLU A 178 -9.28 11.10 -23.51
N SER A 179 -10.28 10.54 -22.81
CA SER A 179 -10.49 10.71 -21.37
C SER A 179 -10.13 9.45 -20.60
N VAL A 180 -9.63 9.63 -19.37
CA VAL A 180 -9.38 8.52 -18.45
C VAL A 180 -10.69 8.09 -17.82
N ASP A 181 -10.99 6.81 -17.90
CA ASP A 181 -12.14 6.20 -17.24
C ASP A 181 -11.78 5.89 -15.79
N TYR A 182 -12.44 6.50 -14.80
CA TYR A 182 -12.24 6.20 -13.39
C TYR A 182 -13.47 6.48 -12.53
N ILE A 183 -13.51 5.91 -11.34
CA ILE A 183 -14.55 6.19 -10.33
C ILE A 183 -13.90 6.90 -9.15
N LEU A 184 -14.43 8.07 -8.78
CA LEU A 184 -13.98 8.84 -7.63
C LEU A 184 -15.10 9.05 -6.62
N VAL A 185 -14.90 8.61 -5.38
CA VAL A 185 -15.80 8.87 -4.25
C VAL A 185 -15.24 10.02 -3.44
N GLN A 186 -15.88 11.18 -3.53
CA GLN A 186 -15.41 12.38 -2.85
C GLN A 186 -15.58 12.30 -1.33
N HIS A 187 -14.77 13.05 -0.64
CA HIS A 187 -14.84 13.34 0.78
C HIS A 187 -16.31 13.58 1.24
N GLY A 188 -16.82 12.69 2.08
CA GLY A 188 -18.22 12.73 2.55
C GLY A 188 -19.28 12.17 1.60
N ALA A 189 -18.87 11.57 0.49
CA ALA A 189 -19.69 10.66 -0.30
C ALA A 189 -19.55 9.22 0.20
N LYS A 190 -20.31 8.28 -0.38
CA LYS A 190 -20.22 6.86 -0.05
C LYS A 190 -20.31 5.97 -1.27
N ILE A 191 -19.65 4.80 -1.16
CA ILE A 191 -19.81 3.67 -2.06
C ILE A 191 -20.25 2.43 -1.26
N GLU A 192 -21.42 1.88 -1.56
CA GLU A 192 -21.94 0.65 -0.98
C GLU A 192 -21.92 -0.43 -2.06
N ALA A 193 -20.78 -1.09 -2.22
CA ALA A 193 -20.54 -2.10 -3.26
C ALA A 193 -20.42 -3.47 -2.60
N VAL A 194 -21.53 -4.22 -2.62
CA VAL A 194 -21.63 -5.49 -1.91
C VAL A 194 -22.01 -6.60 -2.88
N GLY A 195 -21.00 -7.34 -3.31
CA GLY A 195 -21.16 -8.60 -4.04
C GLY A 195 -21.31 -9.80 -3.11
N THR A 196 -21.31 -10.98 -3.70
CA THR A 196 -21.24 -12.27 -3.00
C THR A 196 -20.13 -13.12 -3.61
N LYS A 197 -19.75 -14.20 -2.95
CA LYS A 197 -18.76 -15.15 -3.47
C LYS A 197 -19.18 -15.71 -4.83
N GLU A 198 -20.45 -16.02 -4.99
CA GLU A 198 -21.05 -16.59 -6.20
C GLU A 198 -21.28 -15.52 -7.30
N ASN A 199 -21.53 -14.28 -6.89
CA ASN A 199 -21.81 -13.16 -7.77
C ASN A 199 -20.97 -11.93 -7.36
N PRO A 200 -19.65 -11.95 -7.55
CA PRO A 200 -18.81 -10.81 -7.24
C PRO A 200 -19.15 -9.63 -8.17
N ILE A 201 -18.92 -8.42 -7.68
CA ILE A 201 -18.90 -7.23 -8.51
C ILE A 201 -17.59 -7.22 -9.30
N ILE A 202 -17.68 -6.94 -10.60
CA ILE A 202 -16.49 -6.88 -11.47
C ILE A 202 -16.37 -5.47 -12.05
N MET A 203 -15.23 -4.84 -11.83
CA MET A 203 -14.86 -3.56 -12.43
C MET A 203 -13.68 -3.82 -13.35
N THR A 204 -13.85 -3.60 -14.65
CA THR A 204 -12.88 -3.95 -15.68
C THR A 204 -12.98 -2.99 -16.87
N SER A 205 -12.34 -3.30 -17.98
CA SER A 205 -12.33 -2.49 -19.19
C SER A 205 -12.60 -3.32 -20.43
N ASP A 206 -13.02 -2.66 -21.53
CA ASP A 206 -13.15 -3.32 -22.85
C ASP A 206 -11.79 -3.76 -23.36
N LYS A 207 -10.76 -2.93 -23.16
CA LYS A 207 -9.37 -3.26 -23.47
C LYS A 207 -8.80 -4.09 -22.34
N LYS A 208 -8.69 -5.41 -22.52
CA LYS A 208 -8.22 -6.38 -21.52
C LYS A 208 -6.70 -6.36 -21.36
N GLU A 209 -6.14 -5.20 -21.11
CA GLU A 209 -4.71 -4.94 -20.94
C GLU A 209 -4.47 -4.20 -19.64
N SER A 210 -3.35 -4.45 -19.00
CA SER A 210 -2.85 -3.71 -17.84
C SER A 210 -2.79 -2.21 -18.18
N GLY A 211 -3.19 -1.34 -17.25
CA GLY A 211 -3.21 0.11 -17.47
C GLY A 211 -4.37 0.64 -18.32
N ALA A 212 -5.39 -0.17 -18.58
CA ALA A 212 -6.45 0.23 -19.50
C ALA A 212 -7.39 1.29 -18.93
N TRP A 213 -7.54 1.42 -17.60
CA TRP A 213 -8.44 2.37 -16.95
C TRP A 213 -7.94 2.79 -15.57
N GLY A 214 -8.52 3.83 -15.01
CA GLY A 214 -8.04 4.54 -13.84
C GLY A 214 -8.57 4.07 -12.49
N GLY A 215 -9.17 2.88 -12.36
CA GLY A 215 -9.49 2.30 -11.06
C GLY A 215 -10.53 3.04 -10.23
N LEU A 216 -10.46 2.81 -8.89
CA LEU A 216 -11.39 3.36 -7.89
C LEU A 216 -10.63 4.19 -6.86
N HIS A 217 -11.02 5.45 -6.69
CA HIS A 217 -10.44 6.39 -5.73
C HIS A 217 -11.44 6.75 -4.65
N ILE A 218 -11.06 6.65 -3.38
CA ILE A 218 -11.95 6.94 -2.24
C ILE A 218 -11.29 7.97 -1.32
N CYS A 219 -11.91 9.14 -1.19
CA CYS A 219 -11.44 10.22 -0.34
C CYS A 219 -12.24 10.28 0.96
N GLY A 220 -11.58 10.03 2.09
CA GLY A 220 -12.15 10.05 3.44
C GLY A 220 -11.76 11.28 4.25
N LYS A 221 -12.17 11.28 5.53
CA LYS A 221 -11.99 12.36 6.51
C LYS A 221 -11.06 11.99 7.65
N ALA A 222 -10.42 10.82 7.59
CA ALA A 222 -9.45 10.42 8.59
C ALA A 222 -8.13 11.20 8.42
N HIS A 223 -7.20 10.98 9.32
CA HIS A 223 -5.92 11.68 9.32
C HIS A 223 -5.09 11.40 8.07
N THR A 224 -4.23 12.33 7.74
CA THR A 224 -3.02 12.16 6.92
C THR A 224 -1.90 12.95 7.57
N ASN A 225 -0.66 12.49 7.45
CA ASN A 225 0.50 13.24 7.87
C ASN A 225 1.11 14.10 6.75
N ALA A 226 0.42 14.24 5.63
CA ALA A 226 0.71 15.25 4.63
C ALA A 226 0.71 16.65 5.26
N GLU A 227 1.42 17.59 4.66
CA GLU A 227 1.54 18.95 5.16
C GLU A 227 0.17 19.62 5.36
N GLY A 228 -0.11 20.06 6.55
CA GLY A 228 -1.41 20.64 6.92
C GLY A 228 -2.52 19.65 7.24
N GLY A 229 -2.25 18.33 7.23
CA GLY A 229 -3.22 17.29 7.58
C GLY A 229 -4.32 17.08 6.55
N THR A 230 -4.09 17.49 5.31
CA THR A 230 -4.98 17.32 4.16
C THR A 230 -4.17 17.14 2.89
N GLY A 231 -4.76 16.47 1.91
CA GLY A 231 -4.13 16.25 0.60
C GLY A 231 -5.13 16.34 -0.54
N LYS A 232 -4.65 16.02 -1.73
CA LYS A 232 -5.44 15.89 -2.94
C LYS A 232 -5.12 14.58 -3.63
N SER A 233 -6.16 13.88 -4.09
CA SER A 233 -5.99 12.63 -4.81
C SER A 233 -5.20 12.84 -6.10
N GLU A 234 -4.35 11.90 -6.46
CA GLU A 234 -3.55 11.91 -7.68
C GLU A 234 -4.42 11.99 -8.93
N ILE A 235 -5.52 11.26 -8.92
CA ILE A 235 -6.51 11.29 -9.98
C ILE A 235 -7.71 12.13 -9.53
N GLY A 236 -8.09 13.12 -10.34
CA GLY A 236 -9.27 13.96 -10.13
C GLY A 236 -9.11 15.08 -9.11
N ASP A 237 -7.92 15.29 -8.54
CA ASP A 237 -7.56 16.43 -7.65
C ASP A 237 -8.57 16.67 -6.51
N ALA A 238 -9.14 15.59 -5.95
CA ALA A 238 -10.15 15.65 -4.91
C ALA A 238 -9.53 15.76 -3.51
N ALA A 239 -10.08 16.63 -2.68
CA ALA A 239 -9.60 16.82 -1.32
C ALA A 239 -9.87 15.59 -0.44
N TYR A 240 -8.91 15.26 0.44
CA TYR A 240 -9.04 14.24 1.48
C TYR A 240 -8.35 14.68 2.77
N GLY A 241 -8.53 13.87 3.81
CA GLY A 241 -7.88 14.08 5.09
C GLY A 241 -8.75 14.88 6.08
N GLY A 242 -8.26 14.95 7.30
CA GLY A 242 -8.94 15.58 8.44
C GLY A 242 -8.54 14.94 9.76
N SER A 243 -9.51 14.69 10.63
CA SER A 243 -9.28 14.11 11.97
C SER A 243 -10.36 13.11 12.41
N ALA A 244 -11.18 12.65 11.47
CA ALA A 244 -12.27 11.73 11.76
C ALA A 244 -11.83 10.27 11.43
N ASP A 245 -10.98 9.68 12.27
CA ASP A 245 -10.45 8.34 12.04
C ASP A 245 -11.53 7.25 11.97
N ASN A 246 -12.71 7.54 12.48
CA ASN A 246 -13.89 6.67 12.35
C ASN A 246 -14.79 7.05 11.14
N ASP A 247 -14.29 7.82 10.18
CA ASP A 247 -15.02 8.15 8.95
C ASP A 247 -15.46 6.87 8.24
N ASN A 248 -16.63 6.97 7.60
CA ASN A 248 -17.25 5.85 6.90
C ASN A 248 -17.55 6.26 5.46
N SER A 249 -16.74 5.79 4.54
CA SER A 249 -16.91 5.96 3.09
C SER A 249 -17.75 4.86 2.42
N GLY A 250 -18.27 3.90 3.21
CA GLY A 250 -19.17 2.85 2.74
C GLY A 250 -18.67 1.43 2.98
N THR A 251 -19.05 0.53 2.08
CA THR A 251 -18.74 -0.91 2.16
C THR A 251 -18.24 -1.41 0.81
N LEU A 252 -17.10 -2.09 0.81
CA LEU A 252 -16.53 -2.82 -0.32
C LEU A 252 -16.45 -4.30 0.02
N LYS A 253 -17.20 -5.14 -0.69
CA LYS A 253 -17.20 -6.58 -0.40
C LYS A 253 -17.43 -7.43 -1.64
N TYR A 254 -16.59 -8.46 -1.83
CA TYR A 254 -16.58 -9.33 -3.01
C TYR A 254 -16.52 -8.53 -4.31
N ILE A 255 -15.42 -7.79 -4.47
CA ILE A 255 -15.16 -6.95 -5.63
C ILE A 255 -13.87 -7.41 -6.29
N ARG A 256 -13.87 -7.40 -7.62
CA ARG A 256 -12.69 -7.64 -8.42
C ARG A 256 -12.47 -6.47 -9.37
N LEU A 257 -11.32 -5.79 -9.25
CA LEU A 257 -10.86 -4.77 -10.18
C LEU A 257 -9.82 -5.41 -11.10
N GLU A 258 -9.96 -5.21 -12.39
CA GLU A 258 -9.08 -5.81 -13.40
C GLU A 258 -8.58 -4.76 -14.39
N ASN A 259 -7.28 -4.85 -14.74
CA ASN A 259 -6.64 -4.03 -15.78
C ASN A 259 -6.57 -2.53 -15.46
N THR A 260 -6.44 -2.17 -14.20
CA THR A 260 -6.25 -0.79 -13.72
C THR A 260 -4.82 -0.29 -13.99
N GLY A 261 -4.49 0.91 -13.55
CA GLY A 261 -3.13 1.42 -13.60
C GLY A 261 -2.89 2.45 -14.70
N TYR A 262 -3.93 3.16 -15.17
CA TYR A 262 -3.73 4.20 -16.19
C TYR A 262 -2.85 5.33 -15.67
N ALA A 263 -1.72 5.57 -16.34
CA ALA A 263 -0.84 6.70 -16.03
C ALA A 263 -1.28 7.96 -16.77
N LEU A 264 -1.59 9.04 -16.03
CA LEU A 264 -1.83 10.36 -16.61
C LEU A 264 -0.51 11.01 -17.01
N ASP A 265 0.51 10.88 -16.18
CA ASP A 265 1.89 11.31 -16.39
C ASP A 265 2.82 10.45 -15.52
N SER A 266 4.08 10.83 -15.36
CA SER A 266 5.06 10.07 -14.57
C SER A 266 4.95 10.25 -13.04
N GLU A 267 4.01 11.07 -12.56
CA GLU A 267 3.81 11.37 -11.14
C GLU A 267 2.35 11.17 -10.69
N HIS A 268 1.44 10.85 -11.63
CA HIS A 268 0.02 10.66 -11.37
C HIS A 268 -0.44 9.38 -12.07
N GLU A 269 -0.45 8.31 -11.34
CA GLU A 269 -0.83 6.98 -11.79
C GLU A 269 -2.07 6.51 -11.02
N ALA A 270 -2.78 5.58 -11.58
CA ALA A 270 -4.05 5.13 -11.03
C ALA A 270 -3.96 3.68 -10.55
N ASN A 271 -4.05 3.48 -9.27
CA ASN A 271 -4.05 2.16 -8.64
C ASN A 271 -5.30 1.32 -8.94
N GLY A 272 -5.32 0.09 -8.46
CA GLY A 272 -6.56 -0.67 -8.36
C GLY A 272 -7.57 0.05 -7.49
N ILE A 273 -7.23 0.28 -6.21
CA ILE A 273 -7.96 1.19 -5.32
C ILE A 273 -6.96 2.07 -4.57
N SER A 274 -7.16 3.38 -4.63
CA SER A 274 -6.46 4.34 -3.77
C SER A 274 -7.37 4.76 -2.60
N PHE A 275 -6.90 4.57 -1.37
CA PHE A 275 -7.59 4.94 -0.13
C PHE A 275 -6.97 6.21 0.46
N TYR A 276 -7.51 7.36 0.15
CA TYR A 276 -7.02 8.68 0.60
C TYR A 276 -7.68 9.08 1.92
N GLY A 277 -7.00 8.99 3.04
CA GLY A 277 -7.51 9.38 4.35
C GLY A 277 -8.82 8.66 4.74
N VAL A 278 -8.96 7.41 4.35
CA VAL A 278 -10.18 6.62 4.63
C VAL A 278 -10.16 6.11 6.06
N GLY A 279 -11.29 6.25 6.77
CA GLY A 279 -11.42 5.90 8.18
C GLY A 279 -11.89 4.47 8.42
N ASN A 280 -11.69 3.98 9.66
CA ASN A 280 -12.01 2.62 10.08
C ASN A 280 -13.52 2.33 10.25
N GLY A 281 -14.38 3.32 10.03
CA GLY A 281 -15.82 3.10 9.86
C GLY A 281 -16.19 2.50 8.50
N THR A 282 -15.25 2.50 7.54
CA THR A 282 -15.40 1.90 6.21
C THR A 282 -15.11 0.42 6.28
N THR A 283 -15.93 -0.41 5.63
CA THR A 283 -15.73 -1.86 5.56
C THR A 283 -15.08 -2.23 4.24
N VAL A 284 -13.94 -2.96 4.28
CA VAL A 284 -13.24 -3.46 3.09
C VAL A 284 -12.88 -4.93 3.30
N GLU A 285 -13.60 -5.81 2.62
CA GLU A 285 -13.42 -7.25 2.75
C GLU A 285 -13.60 -7.96 1.40
N TYR A 286 -12.77 -8.97 1.13
CA TYR A 286 -12.85 -9.77 -0.11
C TYR A 286 -12.77 -8.89 -1.36
N VAL A 287 -11.66 -8.20 -1.51
CA VAL A 287 -11.40 -7.34 -2.66
C VAL A 287 -10.13 -7.81 -3.38
N GLN A 288 -10.20 -7.88 -4.70
CA GLN A 288 -9.06 -8.22 -5.54
C GLN A 288 -8.71 -7.10 -6.50
N ALA A 289 -7.41 -6.80 -6.64
CA ALA A 289 -6.82 -6.13 -7.79
C ALA A 289 -6.08 -7.17 -8.65
N TYR A 290 -6.30 -7.13 -9.96
CA TYR A 290 -5.77 -8.11 -10.92
C TYR A 290 -5.24 -7.42 -12.18
N ASN A 291 -3.97 -7.70 -12.52
CA ASN A 291 -3.36 -7.26 -13.78
C ASN A 291 -3.38 -5.73 -13.95
N GLY A 292 -3.01 -4.98 -12.91
CA GLY A 292 -2.79 -3.53 -12.95
C GLY A 292 -1.40 -3.19 -13.49
N SER A 293 -1.20 -1.98 -14.03
CA SER A 293 0.12 -1.46 -14.39
C SER A 293 0.73 -0.56 -13.33
N ASP A 294 -0.02 -0.29 -12.30
CA ASP A 294 0.35 0.42 -11.09
C ASP A 294 -0.05 -0.42 -9.89
N ASP A 295 -0.11 0.15 -8.68
CA ASP A 295 -0.35 -0.61 -7.47
C ASP A 295 -1.69 -1.35 -7.46
N GLY A 296 -1.70 -2.46 -6.72
CA GLY A 296 -2.95 -3.13 -6.42
C GLY A 296 -3.84 -2.29 -5.50
N PHE A 297 -3.30 -1.93 -4.33
CA PHE A 297 -3.98 -1.09 -3.33
C PHE A 297 -2.98 -0.15 -2.69
N GLU A 298 -3.30 1.15 -2.66
CA GLU A 298 -2.48 2.15 -2.01
C GLU A 298 -3.26 2.92 -0.94
N PHE A 299 -2.60 3.19 0.20
CA PHE A 299 -3.17 3.82 1.38
C PHE A 299 -2.43 5.12 1.69
N PHE A 300 -3.06 6.25 1.42
CA PHE A 300 -2.59 7.59 1.75
C PHE A 300 -3.15 8.04 3.11
N GLY A 301 -2.47 7.72 4.19
CA GLY A 301 -2.96 8.00 5.53
C GLY A 301 -4.22 7.23 5.90
N GLY A 302 -4.94 7.73 6.89
CA GLY A 302 -6.17 7.13 7.37
C GLY A 302 -5.98 5.92 8.27
N SER A 303 -7.10 5.29 8.58
CA SER A 303 -7.18 4.19 9.52
C SER A 303 -8.06 3.04 9.03
N VAL A 304 -8.33 2.97 7.72
CA VAL A 304 -9.18 1.93 7.15
C VAL A 304 -8.63 0.54 7.46
N ASP A 305 -9.51 -0.34 7.93
CA ASP A 305 -9.21 -1.73 8.19
C ASP A 305 -9.59 -2.60 7.00
N VAL A 306 -8.77 -3.60 6.69
CA VAL A 306 -8.97 -4.47 5.52
C VAL A 306 -8.85 -5.95 5.86
N LYS A 307 -9.69 -6.79 5.24
CA LYS A 307 -9.60 -8.24 5.35
C LYS A 307 -9.77 -8.93 4.00
N HIS A 308 -9.11 -10.09 3.85
CA HIS A 308 -9.26 -10.95 2.67
C HIS A 308 -8.98 -10.19 1.35
N MET A 309 -7.85 -9.50 1.30
CA MET A 309 -7.39 -8.76 0.13
C MET A 309 -6.48 -9.64 -0.72
N VAL A 310 -6.65 -9.55 -2.03
CA VAL A 310 -5.83 -10.30 -2.99
C VAL A 310 -5.31 -9.35 -4.06
N VAL A 311 -4.00 -9.32 -4.27
CA VAL A 311 -3.40 -8.68 -5.44
C VAL A 311 -2.73 -9.74 -6.29
N THR A 312 -3.00 -9.72 -7.57
CA THR A 312 -2.39 -10.65 -8.52
C THR A 312 -1.89 -9.91 -9.74
N ASN A 313 -0.59 -10.01 -10.03
CA ASN A 313 0.03 -9.53 -11.27
C ASN A 313 -0.09 -8.03 -11.53
N CYS A 314 -0.13 -7.18 -10.51
CA CYS A 314 0.10 -5.75 -10.66
C CYS A 314 1.60 -5.53 -10.92
N SER A 315 1.95 -4.62 -11.84
CA SER A 315 3.34 -4.49 -12.29
C SER A 315 4.18 -3.56 -11.44
N ASP A 316 3.56 -2.65 -10.73
CA ASP A 316 4.18 -1.92 -9.62
C ASP A 316 3.92 -2.66 -8.31
N ASP A 317 3.63 -2.01 -7.24
CA ASP A 317 3.52 -2.65 -5.95
C ASP A 317 2.17 -3.38 -5.76
N SER A 318 2.20 -4.47 -4.99
CA SER A 318 0.93 -5.14 -4.71
C SER A 318 0.13 -4.39 -3.64
N PHE A 319 0.81 -3.95 -2.58
CA PHE A 319 0.26 -3.09 -1.54
C PHE A 319 1.25 -1.98 -1.29
N ASP A 320 0.78 -0.74 -1.27
CA ASP A 320 1.57 0.42 -0.85
C ASP A 320 0.87 1.17 0.28
N TRP A 321 1.66 1.79 1.14
CA TRP A 321 1.14 2.76 2.10
C TRP A 321 2.12 3.90 2.37
N THR A 322 1.54 5.06 2.56
CA THR A 322 2.25 6.30 2.89
C THR A 322 1.41 7.17 3.82
N GLU A 323 1.86 8.36 4.10
CA GLU A 323 1.14 9.44 4.78
C GLU A 323 0.50 9.09 6.13
N GLY A 324 1.10 8.13 6.84
CA GLY A 324 0.67 7.82 8.21
C GLY A 324 -0.46 6.82 8.33
N TRP A 325 -0.73 5.98 7.32
CA TRP A 325 -1.72 4.91 7.46
C TRP A 325 -1.46 4.02 8.68
N ASN A 326 -2.48 3.82 9.50
CA ASN A 326 -2.38 3.02 10.73
C ASN A 326 -3.54 2.03 10.92
N GLY A 327 -4.17 1.60 9.84
CA GLY A 327 -5.22 0.60 9.85
C GLY A 327 -4.74 -0.81 10.24
N ARG A 328 -5.67 -1.75 10.25
CA ARG A 328 -5.42 -3.18 10.51
C ARG A 328 -5.70 -3.99 9.26
N GLY A 329 -4.85 -5.00 8.99
CA GLY A 329 -5.03 -5.91 7.86
C GLY A 329 -4.94 -7.37 8.28
N GLN A 330 -5.84 -8.23 7.79
CA GLN A 330 -5.73 -9.67 7.98
C GLN A 330 -6.10 -10.43 6.72
N PHE A 331 -5.37 -11.53 6.45
CA PHE A 331 -5.53 -12.38 5.26
C PHE A 331 -5.24 -11.61 3.97
N LEU A 332 -4.01 -11.14 3.84
CA LEU A 332 -3.53 -10.41 2.66
C LEU A 332 -2.70 -11.33 1.77
N VAL A 333 -3.02 -11.35 0.48
CA VAL A 333 -2.31 -12.13 -0.53
C VAL A 333 -1.76 -11.20 -1.60
N ALA A 334 -0.44 -11.24 -1.83
CA ALA A 334 0.19 -10.74 -3.04
C ALA A 334 0.78 -11.94 -3.79
N TYR A 335 0.44 -12.09 -5.05
CA TYR A 335 0.94 -13.15 -5.91
C TYR A 335 1.30 -12.61 -7.28
N GLN A 336 2.55 -12.72 -7.62
CA GLN A 336 3.09 -12.35 -8.93
C GLN A 336 3.40 -13.63 -9.71
N GLU A 337 2.72 -13.82 -10.83
CA GLU A 337 2.97 -14.97 -11.72
C GLU A 337 4.36 -14.89 -12.34
N ALA A 338 4.91 -16.03 -12.74
CA ALA A 338 6.27 -16.08 -13.27
C ALA A 338 6.49 -15.06 -14.40
N LYS A 339 7.64 -14.40 -14.41
CA LYS A 339 8.04 -13.41 -15.44
C LYS A 339 7.87 -13.93 -16.85
N GLU A 340 8.17 -15.22 -17.08
CA GLU A 340 8.03 -15.86 -18.40
C GLU A 340 6.58 -15.86 -18.89
N THR A 341 5.62 -15.83 -17.97
CA THR A 341 4.18 -15.76 -18.27
C THR A 341 3.73 -14.32 -18.48
N LEU A 342 4.17 -13.42 -17.61
CA LEU A 342 3.78 -12.00 -17.67
C LEU A 342 4.55 -11.22 -18.73
N GLY A 343 5.81 -11.56 -18.96
CA GLY A 343 6.71 -10.83 -19.85
C GLY A 343 7.45 -9.66 -19.19
N PHE A 344 7.23 -9.42 -17.88
CA PHE A 344 7.88 -8.40 -17.09
C PHE A 344 8.10 -8.84 -15.63
N ASP A 345 9.01 -8.17 -14.94
CA ASP A 345 9.15 -8.26 -13.47
C ASP A 345 8.20 -7.30 -12.83
N CYS A 346 7.44 -7.74 -11.83
CA CYS A 346 6.66 -6.84 -10.98
C CYS A 346 7.56 -6.19 -9.93
N ASP A 347 7.18 -5.02 -9.41
CA ASP A 347 7.88 -4.35 -8.31
C ASP A 347 7.56 -4.99 -6.95
N CYS A 348 7.51 -4.26 -5.86
CA CYS A 348 7.44 -4.81 -4.52
C CYS A 348 6.12 -5.57 -4.27
N LEU A 349 6.16 -6.51 -3.33
CA LEU A 349 4.93 -7.11 -2.78
C LEU A 349 4.27 -6.17 -1.77
N MET A 350 5.10 -5.35 -1.09
CA MET A 350 4.68 -4.22 -0.27
C MET A 350 5.75 -3.13 -0.31
N GLU A 351 5.42 -1.93 -0.71
CA GLU A 351 6.20 -0.72 -0.48
C GLU A 351 5.60 0.05 0.72
N CYS A 352 6.45 0.58 1.61
CA CYS A 352 5.96 0.93 2.94
C CYS A 352 6.65 2.20 3.42
N ASP A 353 5.93 3.33 3.34
CA ASP A 353 6.44 4.64 3.72
C ASP A 353 5.69 5.23 4.91
N ASN A 354 6.38 6.05 5.71
CA ASN A 354 5.69 6.99 6.56
C ASN A 354 5.36 8.27 5.79
N ASN A 355 6.39 8.92 5.23
CA ASN A 355 6.24 10.11 4.42
C ASN A 355 7.56 10.40 3.69
N GLY A 356 7.57 10.34 2.38
CA GLY A 356 8.76 10.48 1.55
C GLY A 356 9.45 11.86 1.63
N LYS A 357 8.78 12.88 2.20
CA LYS A 357 9.32 14.24 2.36
C LYS A 357 9.75 14.55 3.81
N ASN A 358 9.17 13.84 4.78
CA ASN A 358 9.43 14.04 6.20
C ASN A 358 9.29 12.71 6.95
N PHE A 359 10.37 11.98 7.14
CA PHE A 359 10.40 10.67 7.78
C PHE A 359 9.87 10.67 9.23
N ALA A 360 9.84 11.82 9.88
CA ALA A 360 9.31 12.01 11.22
C ALA A 360 7.88 12.59 11.23
N ALA A 361 7.20 12.65 10.08
CA ALA A 361 5.82 13.15 10.01
C ALA A 361 4.89 12.34 10.93
N THR A 362 3.93 13.03 11.52
CA THR A 362 2.97 12.41 12.46
C THR A 362 1.53 12.70 12.06
N PRO A 363 0.61 11.74 12.31
CA PRO A 363 0.83 10.42 12.90
C PRO A 363 1.71 9.53 12.02
N VAL A 364 2.57 8.71 12.66
CA VAL A 364 3.48 7.82 11.92
C VAL A 364 2.69 6.65 11.34
N ALA A 365 3.01 6.24 10.11
CA ALA A 365 2.48 5.01 9.53
C ALA A 365 2.89 3.81 10.39
N CYS A 366 1.91 3.09 10.91
CA CYS A 366 2.13 1.91 11.76
C CYS A 366 0.96 0.92 11.67
N PRO A 367 0.69 0.35 10.51
CA PRO A 367 -0.40 -0.63 10.40
C PRO A 367 -0.09 -1.89 11.21
N THR A 368 -1.15 -2.59 11.64
CA THR A 368 -1.05 -3.92 12.24
C THR A 368 -1.58 -4.96 11.26
N LEU A 369 -0.67 -5.78 10.74
CA LEU A 369 -0.94 -6.74 9.67
C LEU A 369 -0.75 -8.17 10.17
N ALA A 370 -1.64 -9.08 9.78
CA ALA A 370 -1.55 -10.48 10.19
C ALA A 370 -1.99 -11.46 9.09
N ASN A 371 -1.42 -12.65 9.09
CA ASN A 371 -1.73 -13.71 8.13
C ASN A 371 -1.54 -13.28 6.67
N LEU A 372 -0.29 -13.05 6.31
CA LEU A 372 0.10 -12.60 4.97
C LEU A 372 0.74 -13.74 4.18
N THR A 373 0.41 -13.82 2.89
CA THR A 373 1.09 -14.66 1.91
C THR A 373 1.56 -13.77 0.75
N LEU A 374 2.86 -13.52 0.68
CA LEU A 374 3.48 -12.61 -0.26
C LEU A 374 4.47 -13.39 -1.12
N ILE A 375 4.15 -13.56 -2.41
CA ILE A 375 4.92 -14.39 -3.35
C ILE A 375 5.24 -13.58 -4.60
N GLY A 376 6.52 -13.25 -4.76
CA GLY A 376 7.04 -12.53 -5.91
C GLY A 376 7.39 -13.43 -7.10
N ASN A 377 7.73 -12.79 -8.21
CA ASN A 377 8.12 -13.46 -9.46
C ASN A 377 9.61 -13.37 -9.80
N GLY A 378 10.44 -13.15 -8.80
CA GLY A 378 11.88 -12.97 -8.96
C GLY A 378 12.28 -11.50 -9.12
N GLY A 379 13.35 -11.26 -9.91
CA GLY A 379 13.85 -9.91 -10.18
C GLY A 379 14.73 -9.32 -9.08
N GLU A 380 15.19 -8.10 -9.33
CA GLU A 380 16.05 -7.32 -8.42
C GLU A 380 15.26 -6.56 -7.35
N LYS A 381 13.92 -6.48 -7.51
CA LYS A 381 13.03 -5.73 -6.63
C LYS A 381 12.77 -6.46 -5.31
N GLN A 382 12.28 -5.73 -4.35
CA GLN A 382 12.09 -6.22 -2.99
C GLN A 382 10.74 -6.95 -2.81
N GLY A 383 10.66 -7.79 -1.80
CA GLY A 383 9.40 -8.35 -1.32
C GLY A 383 8.64 -7.33 -0.49
N VAL A 384 9.11 -7.07 0.71
CA VAL A 384 8.61 -5.98 1.58
C VAL A 384 9.71 -4.95 1.71
N ARG A 385 9.43 -3.72 1.34
CA ARG A 385 10.35 -2.58 1.38
C ARG A 385 9.89 -1.59 2.42
N LEU A 386 10.54 -1.56 3.59
CA LEU A 386 10.24 -0.64 4.68
C LEU A 386 11.18 0.56 4.59
N ARG A 387 10.65 1.78 4.41
CA ARG A 387 11.47 2.99 4.22
C ARG A 387 10.82 4.24 4.80
N ALA A 388 11.44 5.40 4.60
CA ALA A 388 10.93 6.73 4.90
C ALA A 388 10.32 6.89 6.31
N GLY A 389 10.88 6.20 7.32
CA GLY A 389 10.45 6.30 8.71
C GLY A 389 9.19 5.49 9.06
N THR A 390 8.72 4.60 8.18
CA THR A 390 7.54 3.76 8.47
C THR A 390 7.76 2.86 9.68
N GLN A 391 6.68 2.57 10.36
CA GLN A 391 6.57 1.52 11.36
C GLN A 391 5.59 0.45 10.89
N VAL A 392 5.72 -0.77 11.40
CA VAL A 392 4.78 -1.85 11.11
C VAL A 392 4.72 -2.85 12.25
N LYS A 393 3.54 -3.41 12.49
CA LYS A 393 3.37 -4.59 13.35
C LYS A 393 2.90 -5.75 12.48
N MET A 394 3.85 -6.56 12.00
CA MET A 394 3.59 -7.67 11.08
C MET A 394 3.66 -9.01 11.81
N TYR A 395 2.62 -9.80 11.64
CA TYR A 395 2.46 -11.10 12.27
C TYR A 395 2.07 -12.19 11.26
N ASN A 396 2.53 -13.41 11.50
CA ASN A 396 2.04 -14.59 10.76
C ASN A 396 2.23 -14.50 9.24
N ALA A 397 3.36 -13.99 8.78
CA ALA A 397 3.63 -13.76 7.36
C ALA A 397 4.49 -14.87 6.73
N LEU A 398 4.23 -15.14 5.44
CA LEU A 398 5.06 -15.93 4.54
C LEU A 398 5.47 -15.03 3.36
N ILE A 399 6.78 -14.79 3.19
CA ILE A 399 7.32 -13.89 2.17
C ILE A 399 8.39 -14.62 1.36
N THR A 400 8.20 -14.75 0.07
CA THR A 400 9.10 -15.49 -0.84
C THR A 400 9.03 -14.99 -2.28
N GLY A 401 9.87 -15.52 -3.14
CA GLY A 401 9.82 -15.32 -4.59
C GLY A 401 10.48 -14.02 -5.07
N LYS A 402 11.10 -13.25 -4.18
CA LYS A 402 11.99 -12.11 -4.51
C LYS A 402 13.42 -12.41 -4.07
N GLY A 403 14.40 -11.83 -4.76
CA GLY A 403 15.80 -11.91 -4.36
C GLY A 403 16.06 -11.32 -2.98
N LYS A 404 15.29 -10.30 -2.59
CA LYS A 404 15.29 -9.61 -1.32
C LYS A 404 13.89 -9.65 -0.72
N CYS A 405 13.61 -10.62 0.16
CA CYS A 405 12.25 -10.79 0.70
C CYS A 405 11.81 -9.66 1.62
N LEU A 406 12.74 -9.05 2.38
CA LEU A 406 12.47 -7.89 3.22
C LEU A 406 13.70 -7.00 3.28
N THR A 407 13.51 -5.72 2.99
CA THR A 407 14.55 -4.70 3.10
C THR A 407 14.09 -3.56 3.99
N THR A 408 15.04 -2.85 4.58
CA THR A 408 14.80 -1.64 5.35
C THR A 408 15.67 -0.53 4.79
N GLU A 409 15.11 0.66 4.70
CA GLU A 409 15.80 1.88 4.32
C GLU A 409 15.50 2.94 5.38
N THR A 410 16.43 3.83 5.63
CA THR A 410 16.39 4.87 6.65
C THR A 410 16.57 4.38 8.09
N THR A 411 17.33 5.14 8.83
CA THR A 411 17.66 4.87 10.25
C THR A 411 16.40 4.87 11.12
N GLU A 412 15.44 5.73 10.82
CA GLU A 412 14.18 5.87 11.57
C GLU A 412 13.37 4.58 11.51
N THR A 413 13.27 3.98 10.32
CA THR A 413 12.56 2.72 10.09
C THR A 413 13.18 1.56 10.87
N GLU A 414 14.51 1.41 10.80
CA GLU A 414 15.21 0.33 11.51
C GLU A 414 15.16 0.53 13.02
N LYS A 415 15.35 1.77 13.48
CA LYS A 415 15.31 2.13 14.88
C LYS A 415 13.95 1.80 15.53
N ALA A 416 12.86 1.92 14.79
CA ALA A 416 11.53 1.59 15.28
C ALA A 416 11.40 0.10 15.68
N LEU A 417 12.10 -0.81 15.02
CA LEU A 417 12.12 -2.22 15.42
C LEU A 417 12.99 -2.43 16.68
N VAL A 418 14.13 -1.75 16.77
CA VAL A 418 15.01 -1.79 17.96
C VAL A 418 14.27 -1.27 19.19
N ASP A 419 13.55 -0.17 19.05
CA ASP A 419 12.77 0.46 20.11
C ASP A 419 11.46 -0.30 20.43
N GLY A 420 11.07 -1.29 19.61
CA GLY A 420 9.86 -2.11 19.81
C GLY A 420 8.55 -1.42 19.39
N THR A 421 8.61 -0.30 18.70
CA THR A 421 7.43 0.33 18.07
C THR A 421 7.01 -0.40 16.80
N SER A 422 7.98 -0.94 16.05
CA SER A 422 7.73 -1.95 15.01
C SER A 422 7.93 -3.37 15.55
N VAL A 423 7.19 -4.33 14.99
CA VAL A 423 7.22 -5.75 15.37
C VAL A 423 7.20 -6.61 14.12
N LEU A 424 8.11 -7.58 14.04
CA LEU A 424 8.08 -8.66 13.05
C LEU A 424 8.00 -9.98 13.81
N ASN A 425 6.83 -10.61 13.89
CA ASN A 425 6.62 -11.78 14.74
C ASN A 425 5.94 -12.93 13.99
N TYR A 426 6.51 -14.13 14.06
CA TYR A 426 6.11 -15.27 13.24
C TYR A 426 6.13 -14.99 11.75
N VAL A 427 7.20 -14.31 11.30
CA VAL A 427 7.46 -14.02 9.87
C VAL A 427 8.41 -15.08 9.32
N THR A 428 8.08 -15.69 8.20
CA THR A 428 8.95 -16.63 7.48
C THR A 428 9.40 -16.00 6.17
N LEU A 429 10.69 -15.85 6.00
CA LEU A 429 11.36 -15.26 4.84
C LEU A 429 12.14 -16.33 4.06
N ALA A 430 12.15 -16.23 2.75
CA ALA A 430 12.98 -17.11 1.91
C ALA A 430 14.44 -16.62 1.76
N THR A 431 14.71 -15.36 2.09
CA THR A 431 16.06 -14.74 2.11
C THR A 431 16.28 -13.99 3.41
N ASP A 432 17.54 -13.71 3.73
CA ASP A 432 17.91 -12.84 4.85
C ASP A 432 17.34 -11.42 4.67
N ILE A 433 17.18 -10.70 5.78
CA ILE A 433 16.82 -9.29 5.75
C ILE A 433 18.04 -8.47 5.31
N GLU A 434 17.84 -7.53 4.40
CA GLU A 434 18.86 -6.55 4.01
C GLU A 434 18.55 -5.18 4.61
N CYS A 435 19.57 -4.58 5.23
CA CYS A 435 19.49 -3.28 5.92
C CYS A 435 20.28 -2.23 5.13
N ASN A 436 19.65 -1.12 4.79
CA ASN A 436 20.28 -0.02 4.07
C ASN A 436 20.33 1.28 4.89
N GLY A 437 19.68 1.34 6.04
CA GLY A 437 19.51 2.55 6.84
C GLY A 437 20.77 3.15 7.45
N ALA A 438 21.91 2.43 7.41
CA ALA A 438 23.20 2.94 7.89
C ALA A 438 24.04 3.61 6.78
N GLU A 439 23.58 3.57 5.53
CA GLU A 439 24.31 4.09 4.36
C GLU A 439 23.87 5.51 3.94
N GLU A 440 22.89 6.11 4.60
CA GLU A 440 22.36 7.46 4.30
C GLU A 440 22.91 8.55 5.22
#